data_d33d33ededc5fa9f5c2e6bb620db4b63
#
_entry.id   d33d33ededc5fa9f5c2e6bb620db4b63
#
_cell.length_a   1.000
_cell.length_b   1.000
_cell.length_c   1.000
_cell.angle_alpha   90.00
_cell.angle_beta   90.00
_cell.angle_gamma   90.00
#
_symmetry.space_group_name_H-M   'P 1'
#
loop_
_entity.id
_entity.type
_entity.pdbx_description
1 polymer ?
#
loop_
_entity_poly.entity_id
_entity_poly.type
_entity_poly.pdbx_seq_one_letter_code
_entity_poly.pdbx_strand_id
1 'polypeptide(L)'
;MSTALNARRPAPAPPATKAAPAAPAPKGLLPVVLTATFMTALDIFVVNVALPSLQADLGAGPAAVQWVMAGFSLALAAGLVTAGRLGDRYGRRRVFALGLALFTLASAGCGFAPSAGTLVGARVVQGLAAALMGPQVLAILRTAFSGAAQARAFARYGLTMGVGAVFGQLIGGLLIRADLLGLGWRSCFLINLPIGLAALVMVRRCLPESRSPQRPGLDPVGVLLVSTALTALVLPLIQGPRLGWPLWTVLCLGASLALLAAFAVHQHRSTPTDTAPTGSTPTGTTGPATGTTGATGATGTTAGATGAATGTPLVDTRLFRDRAFSAGVLAQLAFWLGQGSFFLVLALHLQFGRGLDALGAGLVFTAIGLGYLITSNTTHRVTARLGVRRTITVGGLLMAAGLALLALAAYEVSDGSVWWLAPGLFVDGLGMGLVIAPVTAVVLAGVEPRLAGSAAGVVSTVQQVGGALGIALIGLLYYGAGDPTAAFGHSVLALAVLELVLVALVRLLPRTS
;
A
#
# COMPACT_ATOMS: atom_id res chain seq x y z
N MET A 1 -56.95 20.32 45.71
CA MET A 1 -55.79 19.51 46.11
C MET A 1 -54.98 19.24 44.86
N SER A 2 -53.92 20.05 44.59
CA SER A 2 -53.07 20.00 43.42
C SER A 2 -51.70 19.48 43.85
N THR A 3 -51.35 18.28 43.40
CA THR A 3 -50.05 17.64 43.66
C THR A 3 -49.08 17.99 42.52
N ALA A 4 -48.20 18.93 42.79
CA ALA A 4 -47.15 19.34 41.88
C ALA A 4 -46.10 18.21 41.75
N LEU A 5 -45.96 17.62 40.54
CA LEU A 5 -44.86 16.73 40.16
C LEU A 5 -43.57 17.55 40.04
N ASN A 6 -42.68 17.32 40.99
CA ASN A 6 -41.36 17.92 41.04
C ASN A 6 -40.41 17.14 40.07
N ALA A 7 -40.33 17.55 38.80
CA ALA A 7 -39.41 17.00 37.85
C ALA A 7 -37.98 17.41 38.20
N ARG A 8 -37.19 16.51 38.77
CA ARG A 8 -35.76 16.69 39.00
C ARG A 8 -35.06 16.91 37.66
N ARG A 9 -34.54 18.12 37.43
CA ARG A 9 -33.62 18.40 36.32
C ARG A 9 -32.40 17.47 36.44
N PRO A 10 -31.96 16.80 35.33
CA PRO A 10 -30.71 16.04 35.34
C PRO A 10 -29.54 16.97 35.64
N ALA A 11 -28.62 16.53 36.49
CA ALA A 11 -27.41 17.26 36.82
C ALA A 11 -26.60 17.53 35.58
N PRO A 12 -25.97 18.74 35.44
CA PRO A 12 -25.12 19.05 34.28
C PRO A 12 -23.96 18.05 34.23
N ALA A 13 -23.72 17.50 33.04
CA ALA A 13 -22.59 16.61 32.79
C ALA A 13 -21.28 17.30 33.18
N PRO A 14 -20.33 16.61 33.81
CA PRO A 14 -19.05 17.19 34.19
C PRO A 14 -18.37 17.75 32.96
N PRO A 15 -17.71 18.94 33.06
CA PRO A 15 -17.03 19.54 31.93
C PRO A 15 -15.99 18.56 31.39
N ALA A 16 -16.04 18.32 30.05
CA ALA A 16 -15.06 17.48 29.36
C ALA A 16 -13.65 17.99 29.74
N THR A 17 -12.92 17.18 30.47
CA THR A 17 -11.53 17.46 30.86
C THR A 17 -10.75 17.71 29.59
N LYS A 18 -10.31 18.96 29.36
CA LYS A 18 -9.40 19.30 28.26
C LYS A 18 -8.19 18.37 28.38
N ALA A 19 -8.05 17.46 27.43
CA ALA A 19 -6.87 16.60 27.36
C ALA A 19 -5.62 17.48 27.49
N ALA A 20 -4.73 17.13 28.41
CA ALA A 20 -3.48 17.85 28.61
C ALA A 20 -2.75 17.98 27.28
N PRO A 21 -2.10 19.12 26.99
CA PRO A 21 -1.34 19.29 25.75
C PRO A 21 -0.32 18.16 25.63
N ALA A 22 -0.39 17.40 24.54
CA ALA A 22 0.58 16.34 24.30
C ALA A 22 2.00 16.94 24.30
N ALA A 23 2.92 16.28 24.97
CA ALA A 23 4.32 16.72 25.00
C ALA A 23 4.84 16.92 23.56
N PRO A 24 5.66 17.95 23.29
CA PRO A 24 6.17 18.19 21.95
C PRO A 24 6.95 16.97 21.44
N ALA A 25 6.68 16.59 20.19
CA ALA A 25 7.35 15.45 19.56
C ALA A 25 8.88 15.67 19.57
N PRO A 26 9.68 14.63 19.80
CA PRO A 26 11.13 14.73 19.81
C PRO A 26 11.68 15.36 18.53
N LYS A 27 12.64 16.27 18.67
CA LYS A 27 13.35 16.84 17.52
C LYS A 27 14.04 15.71 16.74
N GLY A 28 13.81 15.66 15.41
CA GLY A 28 14.38 14.61 14.54
C GLY A 28 13.48 13.41 14.28
N LEU A 29 12.38 13.21 15.02
CA LEU A 29 11.44 12.11 14.77
C LEU A 29 10.90 12.14 13.34
N LEU A 30 10.37 13.28 12.92
CA LEU A 30 9.75 13.44 11.60
C LEU A 30 10.75 13.20 10.45
N PRO A 31 11.96 13.80 10.42
CA PRO A 31 12.95 13.50 9.39
C PRO A 31 13.30 12.01 9.28
N VAL A 32 13.50 11.30 10.40
CA VAL A 32 13.86 9.87 10.39
C VAL A 32 12.75 9.03 9.74
N VAL A 33 11.51 9.28 10.13
CA VAL A 33 10.34 8.56 9.60
C VAL A 33 10.13 8.88 8.11
N LEU A 34 10.31 10.14 7.71
CA LEU A 34 10.21 10.55 6.31
C LEU A 34 11.36 10.01 5.45
N THR A 35 12.57 9.86 6.00
CA THR A 35 13.70 9.23 5.29
C THR A 35 13.36 7.78 4.91
N ALA A 36 12.82 6.98 5.82
CA ALA A 36 12.40 5.62 5.51
C ALA A 36 11.27 5.57 4.47
N THR A 37 10.34 6.52 4.54
CA THR A 37 9.28 6.69 3.54
C THR A 37 9.86 7.02 2.17
N PHE A 38 10.81 7.97 2.11
CA PHE A 38 11.49 8.34 0.87
C PHE A 38 12.27 7.15 0.28
N MET A 39 13.03 6.41 1.11
CA MET A 39 13.77 5.21 0.66
C MET A 39 12.85 4.18 0.01
N THR A 40 11.70 3.88 0.64
CA THR A 40 10.74 2.92 0.08
C THR A 40 10.14 3.42 -1.23
N ALA A 41 9.76 4.70 -1.31
CA ALA A 41 9.23 5.28 -2.54
C ALA A 41 10.30 5.33 -3.65
N LEU A 42 11.51 5.80 -3.31
CA LEU A 42 12.64 5.82 -4.24
C LEU A 42 12.90 4.43 -4.82
N ASP A 43 12.98 3.40 -3.97
CA ASP A 43 13.28 2.03 -4.37
C ASP A 43 12.23 1.44 -5.33
N ILE A 44 10.95 1.73 -5.11
CA ILE A 44 9.88 1.29 -6.01
C ILE A 44 10.04 1.87 -7.42
N PHE A 45 10.42 3.15 -7.52
CA PHE A 45 10.44 3.86 -8.79
C PHE A 45 11.80 3.82 -9.50
N VAL A 46 12.91 3.81 -8.75
CA VAL A 46 14.27 3.76 -9.31
C VAL A 46 14.52 2.49 -10.13
N VAL A 47 13.92 1.39 -9.70
CA VAL A 47 14.06 0.09 -10.35
C VAL A 47 13.53 0.08 -11.78
N ASN A 48 12.48 0.86 -12.09
CA ASN A 48 11.91 0.90 -13.45
C ASN A 48 12.94 1.31 -14.50
N VAL A 49 13.77 2.31 -14.19
CA VAL A 49 14.80 2.80 -15.09
C VAL A 49 16.01 1.85 -15.14
N ALA A 50 16.24 1.09 -14.07
CA ALA A 50 17.33 0.12 -13.99
C ALA A 50 17.04 -1.20 -14.74
N LEU A 51 15.76 -1.52 -15.02
CA LEU A 51 15.37 -2.83 -15.58
C LEU A 51 16.11 -3.21 -16.86
N PRO A 52 16.24 -2.36 -17.90
CA PRO A 52 16.94 -2.75 -19.11
C PRO A 52 18.43 -3.01 -18.89
N SER A 53 19.12 -2.17 -18.12
CA SER A 53 20.54 -2.37 -17.80
C SER A 53 20.75 -3.65 -16.97
N LEU A 54 19.87 -3.92 -16.03
CA LEU A 54 19.83 -5.14 -15.22
C LEU A 54 19.59 -6.37 -16.10
N GLN A 55 18.66 -6.27 -17.06
CA GLN A 55 18.33 -7.34 -17.99
C GLN A 55 19.53 -7.71 -18.86
N ALA A 56 20.22 -6.71 -19.38
CA ALA A 56 21.42 -6.90 -20.20
C ALA A 56 22.57 -7.50 -19.38
N ASP A 57 22.84 -7.00 -18.18
CA ASP A 57 23.97 -7.43 -17.35
C ASP A 57 23.79 -8.84 -16.76
N LEU A 58 22.57 -9.19 -16.31
CA LEU A 58 22.27 -10.50 -15.70
C LEU A 58 21.75 -11.54 -16.71
N GLY A 59 21.60 -11.21 -17.98
CA GLY A 59 20.96 -12.08 -18.97
C GLY A 59 19.51 -12.43 -18.60
N ALA A 60 18.81 -11.51 -17.94
CA ALA A 60 17.50 -11.76 -17.36
C ALA A 60 16.41 -11.81 -18.44
N GLY A 61 15.64 -12.89 -18.51
CA GLY A 61 14.48 -12.97 -19.39
C GLY A 61 13.28 -12.14 -18.88
N PRO A 62 12.24 -11.93 -19.73
CA PRO A 62 11.06 -11.12 -19.40
C PRO A 62 10.39 -11.50 -18.08
N ALA A 63 10.26 -12.80 -17.78
CA ALA A 63 9.67 -13.27 -16.53
C ALA A 63 10.48 -12.85 -15.30
N ALA A 64 11.82 -12.88 -15.37
CA ALA A 64 12.68 -12.44 -14.27
C ALA A 64 12.53 -10.94 -14.01
N VAL A 65 12.44 -10.12 -15.04
CA VAL A 65 12.19 -8.67 -14.96
C VAL A 65 10.86 -8.40 -14.24
N GLN A 66 9.79 -9.09 -14.64
CA GLN A 66 8.49 -8.96 -13.97
C GLN A 66 8.57 -9.39 -12.50
N TRP A 67 9.31 -10.47 -12.17
CA TRP A 67 9.48 -10.94 -10.80
C TRP A 67 10.30 -9.98 -9.92
N VAL A 68 11.26 -9.25 -10.47
CA VAL A 68 12.01 -8.21 -9.73
C VAL A 68 11.05 -7.16 -9.16
N MET A 69 9.99 -6.81 -9.90
CA MET A 69 8.99 -5.84 -9.45
C MET A 69 7.84 -6.50 -8.66
N ALA A 70 7.22 -7.52 -9.24
CA ALA A 70 6.06 -8.19 -8.65
C ALA A 70 6.41 -8.90 -7.33
N GLY A 71 7.60 -9.50 -7.23
CA GLY A 71 8.07 -10.18 -6.03
C GLY A 71 8.17 -9.25 -4.82
N PHE A 72 8.68 -8.04 -5.02
CA PHE A 72 8.70 -7.00 -3.99
C PHE A 72 7.28 -6.62 -3.55
N SER A 73 6.39 -6.30 -4.51
CA SER A 73 5.02 -5.86 -4.23
C SER A 73 4.18 -6.93 -3.55
N LEU A 74 4.31 -8.20 -3.96
CA LEU A 74 3.63 -9.34 -3.33
C LEU A 74 4.11 -9.56 -1.90
N ALA A 75 5.43 -9.54 -1.69
CA ALA A 75 6.02 -9.70 -0.36
C ALA A 75 5.60 -8.56 0.58
N LEU A 76 5.60 -7.33 0.06
CA LEU A 76 5.10 -6.16 0.78
C LEU A 76 3.61 -6.34 1.15
N ALA A 77 2.76 -6.73 0.19
CA ALA A 77 1.33 -6.99 0.44
C ALA A 77 1.11 -8.03 1.53
N ALA A 78 1.81 -9.16 1.44
CA ALA A 78 1.72 -10.27 2.39
C ALA A 78 2.10 -9.86 3.83
N GLY A 79 3.11 -9.00 3.96
CA GLY A 79 3.63 -8.56 5.25
C GLY A 79 2.87 -7.42 5.93
N LEU A 80 2.18 -6.55 5.17
CA LEU A 80 1.63 -5.28 5.67
C LEU A 80 0.73 -5.41 6.91
N VAL A 81 -0.27 -6.29 6.86
CA VAL A 81 -1.24 -6.44 7.94
C VAL A 81 -0.60 -7.02 9.20
N THR A 82 0.25 -8.04 9.01
CA THR A 82 0.98 -8.68 10.11
C THR A 82 1.96 -7.71 10.76
N ALA A 83 2.66 -6.90 9.96
CA ALA A 83 3.63 -5.94 10.43
C ALA A 83 3.00 -4.87 11.33
N GLY A 84 1.77 -4.41 11.02
CA GLY A 84 1.04 -3.50 11.89
C GLY A 84 0.83 -4.09 13.30
N ARG A 85 0.39 -5.36 13.38
CA ARG A 85 0.19 -6.07 14.65
C ARG A 85 1.49 -6.35 15.40
N LEU A 86 2.57 -6.64 14.66
CA LEU A 86 3.90 -6.80 15.26
C LEU A 86 4.34 -5.51 15.98
N GLY A 87 4.12 -4.34 15.35
CA GLY A 87 4.44 -3.06 15.97
C GLY A 87 3.63 -2.76 17.21
N ASP A 88 2.34 -3.07 17.21
CA ASP A 88 1.46 -2.89 18.36
C ASP A 88 1.85 -3.83 19.52
N ARG A 89 2.32 -5.06 19.21
CA ARG A 89 2.69 -6.07 20.21
C ARG A 89 4.12 -5.89 20.76
N TYR A 90 5.11 -5.71 19.87
CA TYR A 90 6.54 -5.71 20.25
C TYR A 90 7.14 -4.30 20.37
N GLY A 91 6.43 -3.28 19.91
CA GLY A 91 6.85 -1.89 19.92
C GLY A 91 7.15 -1.34 18.53
N ARG A 92 6.58 -0.18 18.24
CA ARG A 92 6.62 0.44 16.91
C ARG A 92 8.04 0.82 16.48
N ARG A 93 8.83 1.40 17.40
CA ARG A 93 10.22 1.74 17.13
C ARG A 93 11.08 0.49 16.82
N ARG A 94 10.90 -0.59 17.58
CA ARG A 94 11.68 -1.82 17.40
C ARG A 94 11.37 -2.47 16.05
N VAL A 95 10.09 -2.60 15.71
CA VAL A 95 9.66 -3.20 14.43
C VAL A 95 10.07 -2.31 13.26
N PHE A 96 9.95 -0.99 13.38
CA PHE A 96 10.45 -0.05 12.40
C PHE A 96 11.96 -0.16 12.18
N ALA A 97 12.75 -0.20 13.25
CA ALA A 97 14.22 -0.33 13.19
C ALA A 97 14.64 -1.66 12.55
N LEU A 98 13.95 -2.77 12.90
CA LEU A 98 14.18 -4.07 12.29
C LEU A 98 13.86 -4.03 10.79
N GLY A 99 12.72 -3.47 10.41
CA GLY A 99 12.34 -3.29 9.01
C GLY A 99 13.37 -2.47 8.23
N LEU A 100 13.81 -1.34 8.78
CA LEU A 100 14.82 -0.48 8.16
C LEU A 100 16.18 -1.20 8.02
N ALA A 101 16.61 -1.96 9.03
CA ALA A 101 17.84 -2.75 8.96
C ALA A 101 17.77 -3.83 7.89
N LEU A 102 16.67 -4.61 7.87
CA LEU A 102 16.45 -5.65 6.87
C LEU A 102 16.31 -5.07 5.47
N PHE A 103 15.63 -3.92 5.31
CA PHE A 103 15.52 -3.23 4.03
C PHE A 103 16.89 -2.81 3.49
N THR A 104 17.72 -2.22 4.36
CA THR A 104 19.08 -1.79 4.01
C THR A 104 19.96 -2.98 3.62
N LEU A 105 19.89 -4.08 4.38
CA LEU A 105 20.63 -5.32 4.08
C LEU A 105 20.14 -5.99 2.79
N ALA A 106 18.82 -6.06 2.59
CA ALA A 106 18.24 -6.61 1.36
C ALA A 106 18.59 -5.76 0.14
N SER A 107 18.66 -4.43 0.31
CA SER A 107 19.10 -3.51 -0.73
C SER A 107 20.56 -3.75 -1.12
N ALA A 108 21.44 -4.03 -0.13
CA ALA A 108 22.80 -4.52 -0.41
C ALA A 108 22.77 -5.84 -1.19
N GLY A 109 21.93 -6.79 -0.75
CA GLY A 109 21.73 -8.06 -1.47
C GLY A 109 21.28 -7.88 -2.91
N CYS A 110 20.39 -6.90 -3.19
CA CYS A 110 20.00 -6.53 -4.55
C CYS A 110 21.19 -5.96 -5.35
N GLY A 111 21.94 -5.03 -4.76
CA GLY A 111 23.08 -4.37 -5.42
C GLY A 111 24.26 -5.32 -5.73
N PHE A 112 24.44 -6.37 -4.92
CA PHE A 112 25.48 -7.38 -5.12
C PHE A 112 24.98 -8.68 -5.74
N ALA A 113 23.74 -8.71 -6.26
CA ALA A 113 23.16 -9.91 -6.84
C ALA A 113 23.96 -10.39 -8.09
N PRO A 114 24.45 -11.65 -8.09
CA PRO A 114 25.19 -12.21 -9.21
C PRO A 114 24.29 -12.80 -10.31
N SER A 115 22.99 -12.94 -10.05
CA SER A 115 22.02 -13.52 -10.98
C SER A 115 20.64 -12.91 -10.80
N ALA A 116 19.80 -13.02 -11.82
CA ALA A 116 18.40 -12.59 -11.74
C ALA A 116 17.62 -13.30 -10.63
N GLY A 117 17.87 -14.58 -10.37
CA GLY A 117 17.22 -15.35 -9.31
C GLY A 117 17.57 -14.83 -7.91
N THR A 118 18.86 -14.56 -7.65
CA THR A 118 19.30 -13.97 -6.37
C THR A 118 18.74 -12.57 -6.16
N LEU A 119 18.66 -11.77 -7.24
CA LEU A 119 18.03 -10.45 -7.20
C LEU A 119 16.56 -10.55 -6.82
N VAL A 120 15.79 -11.44 -7.47
CA VAL A 120 14.37 -11.67 -7.14
C VAL A 120 14.22 -12.09 -5.67
N GLY A 121 15.05 -13.02 -5.18
CA GLY A 121 15.05 -13.41 -3.76
C GLY A 121 15.31 -12.24 -2.83
N ALA A 122 16.31 -11.41 -3.12
CA ALA A 122 16.61 -10.20 -2.36
C ALA A 122 15.46 -9.18 -2.40
N ARG A 123 14.77 -9.02 -3.54
CA ARG A 123 13.58 -8.17 -3.70
C ARG A 123 12.42 -8.65 -2.83
N VAL A 124 12.19 -9.95 -2.73
CA VAL A 124 11.17 -10.51 -1.83
C VAL A 124 11.49 -10.17 -0.37
N VAL A 125 12.73 -10.37 0.07
CA VAL A 125 13.17 -10.00 1.42
C VAL A 125 13.02 -8.49 1.66
N GLN A 126 13.36 -7.67 0.67
CA GLN A 126 13.25 -6.21 0.73
C GLN A 126 11.78 -5.77 0.83
N GLY A 127 10.86 -6.44 0.11
CA GLY A 127 9.42 -6.20 0.21
C GLY A 127 8.86 -6.52 1.61
N LEU A 128 9.26 -7.65 2.21
CA LEU A 128 8.90 -7.98 3.60
C LEU A 128 9.45 -6.96 4.60
N ALA A 129 10.67 -6.48 4.39
CA ALA A 129 11.28 -5.44 5.21
C ALA A 129 10.53 -4.10 5.10
N ALA A 130 10.14 -3.70 3.89
CA ALA A 130 9.29 -2.53 3.66
C ALA A 130 7.92 -2.65 4.35
N ALA A 131 7.33 -3.86 4.35
CA ALA A 131 6.10 -4.15 5.08
C ALA A 131 6.24 -3.86 6.59
N LEU A 132 7.38 -4.20 7.19
CA LEU A 132 7.64 -3.90 8.60
C LEU A 132 7.74 -2.39 8.89
N MET A 133 8.17 -1.58 7.92
CA MET A 133 8.31 -0.13 8.11
C MET A 133 6.98 0.62 7.92
N GLY A 134 6.26 0.38 6.84
CA GLY A 134 5.13 1.20 6.40
C GLY A 134 4.07 1.47 7.47
N PRO A 135 3.44 0.45 8.08
CA PRO A 135 2.45 0.65 9.13
C PRO A 135 2.99 1.38 10.35
N GLN A 136 4.29 1.18 10.69
CA GLN A 136 4.90 1.84 11.84
C GLN A 136 5.07 3.33 11.60
N VAL A 137 5.42 3.76 10.38
CA VAL A 137 5.48 5.18 10.00
C VAL A 137 4.17 5.88 10.32
N LEU A 138 3.05 5.33 9.82
CA LEU A 138 1.73 5.92 10.04
C LEU A 138 1.32 5.91 11.52
N ALA A 139 1.62 4.82 12.24
CA ALA A 139 1.33 4.69 13.66
C ALA A 139 2.17 5.65 14.52
N ILE A 140 3.44 5.82 14.22
CA ILE A 140 4.34 6.78 14.89
C ILE A 140 3.84 8.21 14.66
N LEU A 141 3.50 8.58 13.41
CA LEU A 141 2.96 9.91 13.12
C LEU A 141 1.66 10.20 13.86
N ARG A 142 0.76 9.21 13.98
CA ARG A 142 -0.50 9.34 14.73
C ARG A 142 -0.29 9.53 16.23
N THR A 143 0.70 8.87 16.81
CA THR A 143 0.93 8.92 18.25
C THR A 143 1.82 10.06 18.69
N ALA A 144 2.75 10.50 17.83
CA ALA A 144 3.68 11.58 18.15
C ALA A 144 3.12 12.99 17.90
N PHE A 145 2.09 13.11 17.06
CA PHE A 145 1.52 14.41 16.68
C PHE A 145 0.00 14.42 16.90
N SER A 146 -0.57 15.59 17.21
CA SER A 146 -2.00 15.81 17.40
C SER A 146 -2.46 17.09 16.69
N GLY A 147 -3.76 17.18 16.39
CA GLY A 147 -4.38 18.37 15.80
C GLY A 147 -3.70 18.86 14.52
N ALA A 148 -3.46 20.16 14.41
CA ALA A 148 -2.83 20.75 13.23
C ALA A 148 -1.39 20.28 12.97
N ALA A 149 -0.64 19.87 14.01
CA ALA A 149 0.70 19.32 13.85
C ALA A 149 0.65 17.92 13.17
N GLN A 150 -0.33 17.11 13.51
CA GLN A 150 -0.56 15.81 12.88
C GLN A 150 -0.91 15.98 11.39
N ALA A 151 -1.84 16.90 11.06
CA ALA A 151 -2.19 17.19 9.67
C ALA A 151 -0.96 17.60 8.84
N ARG A 152 -0.08 18.47 9.40
CA ARG A 152 1.18 18.86 8.73
C ARG A 152 2.15 17.68 8.59
N ALA A 153 2.24 16.79 9.57
CA ALA A 153 3.10 15.61 9.49
C ALA A 153 2.65 14.64 8.38
N PHE A 154 1.34 14.39 8.27
CA PHE A 154 0.79 13.58 7.17
C PHE A 154 0.93 14.25 5.80
N ALA A 155 0.77 15.58 5.72
CA ALA A 155 1.03 16.32 4.48
C ALA A 155 2.49 16.17 4.02
N ARG A 156 3.46 16.26 4.95
CA ARG A 156 4.89 16.01 4.64
C ARG A 156 5.16 14.56 4.26
N TYR A 157 4.48 13.59 4.89
CA TYR A 157 4.54 12.19 4.49
C TYR A 157 4.09 12.01 3.03
N GLY A 158 2.92 12.54 2.65
CA GLY A 158 2.43 12.50 1.28
C GLY A 158 3.36 13.20 0.28
N LEU A 159 3.90 14.38 0.65
CA LEU A 159 4.89 15.07 -0.17
C LEU A 159 6.16 14.23 -0.38
N THR A 160 6.66 13.59 0.68
CA THR A 160 7.85 12.74 0.61
C THR A 160 7.63 11.54 -0.31
N MET A 161 6.46 10.90 -0.24
CA MET A 161 6.07 9.84 -1.17
C MET A 161 6.06 10.34 -2.62
N GLY A 162 5.44 11.49 -2.87
CA GLY A 162 5.37 12.09 -4.21
C GLY A 162 6.75 12.49 -4.75
N VAL A 163 7.60 13.07 -3.92
CA VAL A 163 8.98 13.41 -4.30
C VAL A 163 9.78 12.16 -4.62
N GLY A 164 9.66 11.09 -3.81
CA GLY A 164 10.29 9.79 -4.09
C GLY A 164 9.82 9.17 -5.40
N ALA A 165 8.53 9.28 -5.71
CA ALA A 165 7.97 8.77 -6.96
C ALA A 165 8.46 9.53 -8.19
N VAL A 166 8.43 10.88 -8.14
CA VAL A 166 8.83 11.74 -9.27
C VAL A 166 10.32 11.67 -9.52
N PHE A 167 11.12 11.85 -8.47
CA PHE A 167 12.57 11.93 -8.60
C PHE A 167 13.26 10.57 -8.57
N GLY A 168 12.58 9.50 -8.14
CA GLY A 168 13.15 8.16 -8.08
C GLY A 168 13.72 7.70 -9.42
N GLN A 169 12.99 7.90 -10.49
CA GLN A 169 13.42 7.51 -11.83
C GLN A 169 14.54 8.42 -12.37
N LEU A 170 14.46 9.72 -12.10
CA LEU A 170 15.53 10.67 -12.47
C LEU A 170 16.83 10.37 -11.71
N ILE A 171 16.73 10.12 -10.41
CA ILE A 171 17.88 9.73 -9.57
C ILE A 171 18.47 8.40 -10.08
N GLY A 172 17.62 7.42 -10.41
CA GLY A 172 18.05 6.15 -10.98
C GLY A 172 18.83 6.32 -12.29
N GLY A 173 18.26 7.10 -13.20
CA GLY A 173 18.92 7.42 -14.47
C GLY A 173 20.26 8.12 -14.30
N LEU A 174 20.32 9.09 -13.37
CA LEU A 174 21.55 9.79 -13.04
C LEU A 174 22.62 8.85 -12.43
N LEU A 175 22.24 7.97 -11.52
CA LEU A 175 23.14 7.00 -10.88
C LEU A 175 23.71 6.01 -11.90
N ILE A 176 22.87 5.50 -12.81
CA ILE A 176 23.31 4.56 -13.86
C ILE A 176 24.25 5.26 -14.82
N ARG A 177 23.93 6.50 -15.25
CA ARG A 177 24.78 7.26 -16.15
C ARG A 177 26.11 7.68 -15.54
N ALA A 178 26.10 8.04 -14.26
CA ALA A 178 27.31 8.42 -13.54
C ALA A 178 28.26 7.23 -13.33
N ASP A 179 27.74 6.02 -13.41
CA ASP A 179 28.48 4.75 -13.30
C ASP A 179 29.55 4.76 -12.20
N LEU A 180 29.16 5.25 -11.03
CA LEU A 180 30.09 5.40 -9.91
C LEU A 180 30.72 4.04 -9.58
N LEU A 181 32.04 3.96 -9.69
CA LEU A 181 32.85 2.76 -9.42
C LEU A 181 32.51 1.55 -10.34
N GLY A 182 31.93 1.75 -11.52
CA GLY A 182 31.52 0.67 -12.41
C GLY A 182 30.30 -0.12 -11.92
N LEU A 183 29.51 0.47 -11.02
CA LEU A 183 28.36 -0.20 -10.38
C LEU A 183 27.11 -0.21 -11.28
N GLY A 184 27.00 0.70 -12.25
CA GLY A 184 25.86 0.78 -13.17
C GLY A 184 24.53 0.79 -12.44
N TRP A 185 23.60 -0.11 -12.83
CA TRP A 185 22.28 -0.27 -12.23
C TRP A 185 22.33 -0.67 -10.73
N ARG A 186 23.40 -1.29 -10.26
CA ARG A 186 23.59 -1.70 -8.86
C ARG A 186 23.55 -0.52 -7.91
N SER A 187 24.02 0.65 -8.37
CA SER A 187 24.00 1.91 -7.62
C SER A 187 22.59 2.31 -7.19
N CYS A 188 21.56 1.96 -7.98
CA CYS A 188 20.14 2.22 -7.65
C CYS A 188 19.68 1.54 -6.36
N PHE A 189 20.27 0.39 -6.03
CA PHE A 189 20.00 -0.29 -4.76
C PHE A 189 20.98 0.15 -3.67
N LEU A 190 22.26 0.28 -4.00
CA LEU A 190 23.30 0.60 -3.03
C LEU A 190 23.17 2.00 -2.43
N ILE A 191 22.47 2.94 -3.09
CA ILE A 191 22.16 4.27 -2.53
C ILE A 191 21.37 4.17 -1.21
N ASN A 192 20.60 3.11 -1.01
CA ASN A 192 19.85 2.89 0.22
C ASN A 192 20.77 2.55 1.43
N LEU A 193 22.00 2.11 1.21
CA LEU A 193 22.92 1.74 2.29
C LEU A 193 23.32 2.95 3.16
N PRO A 194 23.94 4.00 2.61
CA PRO A 194 24.34 5.14 3.43
C PRO A 194 23.13 5.83 4.07
N ILE A 195 22.00 5.93 3.36
CA ILE A 195 20.78 6.55 3.87
C ILE A 195 20.19 5.71 5.01
N GLY A 196 20.08 4.39 4.82
CA GLY A 196 19.54 3.46 5.80
C GLY A 196 20.38 3.36 7.06
N LEU A 197 21.71 3.31 6.93
CA LEU A 197 22.64 3.31 8.08
C LEU A 197 22.53 4.61 8.88
N ALA A 198 22.51 5.77 8.23
CA ALA A 198 22.31 7.05 8.89
C ALA A 198 20.97 7.10 9.62
N ALA A 199 19.88 6.67 8.96
CA ALA A 199 18.56 6.61 9.57
C ALA A 199 18.52 5.65 10.76
N LEU A 200 19.15 4.47 10.71
CA LEU A 200 19.23 3.51 11.83
C LEU A 200 19.90 4.10 13.07
N VAL A 201 20.98 4.85 12.89
CA VAL A 201 21.64 5.57 13.99
C VAL A 201 20.68 6.58 14.62
N MET A 202 19.95 7.32 13.79
CA MET A 202 19.00 8.33 14.25
C MET A 202 17.74 7.74 14.89
N VAL A 203 17.27 6.55 14.46
CA VAL A 203 16.13 5.88 15.08
C VAL A 203 16.29 5.74 16.59
N ARG A 204 17.45 5.28 17.05
CA ARG A 204 17.72 5.07 18.48
C ARG A 204 17.69 6.39 19.28
N ARG A 205 18.05 7.51 18.65
CA ARG A 205 18.15 8.83 19.29
C ARG A 205 16.83 9.62 19.25
N CYS A 206 16.06 9.47 18.16
CA CYS A 206 14.96 10.36 17.86
C CYS A 206 13.57 9.72 18.02
N LEU A 207 13.44 8.39 17.99
CA LEU A 207 12.15 7.72 18.10
C LEU A 207 11.91 7.19 19.52
N PRO A 208 10.86 7.67 20.21
CA PRO A 208 10.43 7.06 21.47
C PRO A 208 9.77 5.70 21.18
N GLU A 209 9.89 4.76 22.11
CA GLU A 209 9.16 3.51 22.01
C GLU A 209 7.68 3.73 22.33
N SER A 210 6.82 3.14 21.52
CA SER A 210 5.38 3.15 21.75
C SER A 210 4.78 1.78 21.44
N ARG A 211 3.79 1.37 22.24
CA ARG A 211 3.06 0.10 22.07
C ARG A 211 1.58 0.36 22.20
N SER A 212 0.77 -0.49 21.61
CA SER A 212 -0.68 -0.46 21.87
C SER A 212 -0.97 -1.08 23.24
N PRO A 213 -1.89 -0.51 24.03
CA PRO A 213 -2.41 -1.15 25.25
C PRO A 213 -3.08 -2.49 24.91
N GLN A 214 -3.77 -2.55 23.78
CA GLN A 214 -4.39 -3.76 23.26
C GLN A 214 -3.36 -4.51 22.41
N ARG A 215 -3.07 -5.76 22.77
CA ARG A 215 -2.15 -6.64 22.05
C ARG A 215 -2.95 -7.54 21.09
N PRO A 216 -3.17 -7.13 19.83
CA PRO A 216 -3.92 -7.95 18.88
C PRO A 216 -3.22 -9.30 18.64
N GLY A 217 -4.01 -10.35 18.50
CA GLY A 217 -3.52 -11.67 18.12
C GLY A 217 -2.92 -11.65 16.71
N LEU A 218 -1.96 -12.53 16.45
CA LEU A 218 -1.46 -12.79 15.11
C LEU A 218 -2.33 -13.86 14.46
N ASP A 219 -2.58 -13.75 13.17
CA ASP A 219 -3.29 -14.75 12.36
C ASP A 219 -2.34 -15.33 11.30
N PRO A 220 -1.46 -16.28 11.68
CA PRO A 220 -0.49 -16.84 10.75
C PRO A 220 -1.16 -17.67 9.64
N VAL A 221 -2.32 -18.28 9.93
CA VAL A 221 -3.08 -19.05 8.93
C VAL A 221 -3.62 -18.15 7.85
N GLY A 222 -4.24 -17.03 8.23
CA GLY A 222 -4.73 -16.03 7.26
C GLY A 222 -3.62 -15.45 6.41
N VAL A 223 -2.45 -15.15 6.99
CA VAL A 223 -1.27 -14.67 6.25
C VAL A 223 -0.79 -15.73 5.26
N LEU A 224 -0.66 -16.98 5.68
CA LEU A 224 -0.20 -18.05 4.80
C LEU A 224 -1.18 -18.26 3.64
N LEU A 225 -2.49 -18.30 3.92
CA LEU A 225 -3.53 -18.48 2.90
C LEU A 225 -3.48 -17.37 1.86
N VAL A 226 -3.48 -16.09 2.28
CA VAL A 226 -3.50 -14.98 1.32
C VAL A 226 -2.19 -14.88 0.54
N SER A 227 -1.04 -15.09 1.19
CA SER A 227 0.27 -15.03 0.52
C SER A 227 0.42 -16.13 -0.53
N THR A 228 0.03 -17.38 -0.18
CA THR A 228 0.06 -18.52 -1.11
C THR A 228 -0.94 -18.31 -2.25
N ALA A 229 -2.14 -17.82 -1.96
CA ALA A 229 -3.16 -17.51 -2.98
C ALA A 229 -2.67 -16.49 -3.99
N LEU A 230 -2.09 -15.38 -3.52
CA LEU A 230 -1.58 -14.31 -4.39
C LEU A 230 -0.37 -14.79 -5.22
N THR A 231 0.51 -15.59 -4.62
CA THR A 231 1.63 -16.18 -5.36
C THR A 231 1.13 -17.16 -6.42
N ALA A 232 0.17 -18.02 -6.08
CA ALA A 232 -0.46 -18.95 -7.01
C ALA A 232 -1.25 -18.25 -8.12
N LEU A 233 -1.68 -16.99 -7.92
CA LEU A 233 -2.32 -16.16 -8.94
C LEU A 233 -1.28 -15.54 -9.89
N VAL A 234 -0.24 -14.92 -9.35
CA VAL A 234 0.71 -14.13 -10.13
C VAL A 234 1.75 -15.01 -10.84
N LEU A 235 2.17 -16.10 -10.22
CA LEU A 235 3.18 -17.02 -10.79
C LEU A 235 2.79 -17.53 -12.19
N PRO A 236 1.60 -18.11 -12.42
CA PRO A 236 1.22 -18.58 -13.74
C PRO A 236 1.02 -17.47 -14.76
N LEU A 237 0.60 -16.26 -14.35
CA LEU A 237 0.48 -15.11 -15.25
C LEU A 237 1.83 -14.66 -15.79
N ILE A 238 2.90 -14.73 -14.97
CA ILE A 238 4.26 -14.36 -15.38
C ILE A 238 4.95 -15.49 -16.17
N GLN A 239 4.78 -16.73 -15.74
CA GLN A 239 5.51 -17.88 -16.32
C GLN A 239 4.77 -18.56 -17.47
N GLY A 240 3.43 -18.52 -17.46
CA GLY A 240 2.58 -19.24 -18.40
C GLY A 240 2.88 -18.95 -19.87
N PRO A 241 3.00 -17.68 -20.28
CA PRO A 241 3.29 -17.34 -21.69
C PRO A 241 4.59 -17.95 -22.21
N ARG A 242 5.63 -17.91 -21.36
CA ARG A 242 6.96 -18.44 -21.73
C ARG A 242 6.95 -19.96 -21.87
N LEU A 243 6.12 -20.65 -21.08
CA LEU A 243 6.07 -22.10 -21.01
C LEU A 243 4.93 -22.70 -21.87
N GLY A 244 4.16 -21.88 -22.61
CA GLY A 244 3.05 -22.34 -23.42
C GLY A 244 1.84 -22.81 -22.60
N TRP A 245 1.62 -22.23 -21.43
CA TRP A 245 0.49 -22.53 -20.53
C TRP A 245 0.35 -24.01 -20.14
N PRO A 246 1.39 -24.62 -19.56
CA PRO A 246 1.30 -26.01 -19.13
C PRO A 246 0.22 -26.20 -18.06
N LEU A 247 -0.28 -27.43 -17.89
CA LEU A 247 -1.40 -27.76 -17.01
C LEU A 247 -1.24 -27.23 -15.58
N TRP A 248 0.00 -27.21 -15.04
CA TRP A 248 0.25 -26.70 -13.70
C TRP A 248 -0.12 -25.22 -13.55
N THR A 249 -0.01 -24.39 -14.61
CA THR A 249 -0.39 -22.97 -14.55
C THR A 249 -1.89 -22.80 -14.36
N VAL A 250 -2.69 -23.62 -15.06
CA VAL A 250 -4.15 -23.63 -14.92
C VAL A 250 -4.54 -24.16 -13.53
N LEU A 251 -3.87 -25.19 -13.05
CA LEU A 251 -4.08 -25.72 -11.69
C LEU A 251 -3.72 -24.68 -10.62
N CYS A 252 -2.65 -23.93 -10.79
CA CYS A 252 -2.29 -22.83 -9.89
C CYS A 252 -3.35 -21.72 -9.85
N LEU A 253 -3.91 -21.32 -11.01
CA LEU A 253 -5.00 -20.35 -11.07
C LEU A 253 -6.25 -20.86 -10.34
N GLY A 254 -6.62 -22.13 -10.55
CA GLY A 254 -7.71 -22.76 -9.80
C GLY A 254 -7.44 -22.84 -8.30
N ALA A 255 -6.23 -23.23 -7.91
CA ALA A 255 -5.79 -23.27 -6.51
C ALA A 255 -5.82 -21.89 -5.86
N SER A 256 -5.44 -20.84 -6.60
CA SER A 256 -5.51 -19.46 -6.11
C SER A 256 -6.95 -19.08 -5.71
N LEU A 257 -7.93 -19.37 -6.56
CA LEU A 257 -9.34 -19.09 -6.26
C LEU A 257 -9.82 -19.88 -5.04
N ALA A 258 -9.45 -21.17 -4.93
CA ALA A 258 -9.79 -22.00 -3.77
C ALA A 258 -9.14 -21.45 -2.48
N LEU A 259 -7.87 -21.04 -2.53
CA LEU A 259 -7.17 -20.45 -1.38
C LEU A 259 -7.76 -19.09 -0.98
N LEU A 260 -8.17 -18.25 -1.94
CA LEU A 260 -8.86 -17.00 -1.64
C LEU A 260 -10.22 -17.24 -0.99
N ALA A 261 -10.97 -18.25 -1.46
CA ALA A 261 -12.22 -18.66 -0.83
C ALA A 261 -11.99 -19.20 0.58
N ALA A 262 -10.97 -20.05 0.77
CA ALA A 262 -10.58 -20.55 2.09
C ALA A 262 -10.16 -19.40 3.03
N PHE A 263 -9.41 -18.42 2.54
CA PHE A 263 -9.06 -17.22 3.29
C PHE A 263 -10.31 -16.44 3.71
N ALA A 264 -11.25 -16.21 2.78
CA ALA A 264 -12.50 -15.49 3.08
C ALA A 264 -13.34 -16.22 4.15
N VAL A 265 -13.46 -17.55 4.06
CA VAL A 265 -14.14 -18.40 5.05
C VAL A 265 -13.41 -18.34 6.40
N HIS A 266 -12.07 -18.43 6.41
CA HIS A 266 -11.27 -18.33 7.63
C HIS A 266 -11.47 -16.99 8.33
N GLN A 267 -11.42 -15.88 7.59
CA GLN A 267 -11.64 -14.54 8.14
C GLN A 267 -13.08 -14.36 8.66
N HIS A 268 -14.06 -14.88 7.91
CA HIS A 268 -15.46 -14.81 8.35
C HIS A 268 -15.71 -15.57 9.66
N ARG A 269 -15.14 -16.75 9.82
CA ARG A 269 -15.23 -17.55 11.06
C ARG A 269 -14.49 -16.92 12.23
N SER A 270 -13.41 -16.19 11.97
CA SER A 270 -12.60 -15.50 12.98
C SER A 270 -13.16 -14.15 13.38
N THR A 271 -14.14 -13.60 12.64
CA THR A 271 -14.79 -12.33 12.94
C THR A 271 -15.78 -12.55 14.09
N PRO A 272 -15.66 -11.84 15.26
CA PRO A 272 -16.57 -12.00 16.38
C PRO A 272 -18.00 -11.68 15.96
N THR A 273 -18.92 -12.58 16.25
CA THR A 273 -20.37 -12.33 16.08
C THR A 273 -20.82 -11.41 17.23
N ASP A 274 -21.51 -10.31 16.94
CA ASP A 274 -22.08 -9.38 17.92
C ASP A 274 -23.28 -10.02 18.67
N THR A 275 -23.10 -11.21 19.21
CA THR A 275 -24.04 -11.79 20.18
C THR A 275 -23.49 -11.55 21.59
N ALA A 276 -23.45 -10.28 22.02
CA ALA A 276 -23.44 -9.98 23.43
C ALA A 276 -24.90 -10.14 23.92
N PRO A 277 -25.16 -10.94 24.93
CA PRO A 277 -26.50 -10.95 25.56
C PRO A 277 -26.71 -9.57 26.21
N THR A 278 -27.58 -8.76 25.60
CA THR A 278 -28.23 -7.67 26.28
C THR A 278 -29.16 -8.28 27.36
N GLY A 279 -28.70 -8.30 28.60
CA GLY A 279 -29.61 -8.74 29.63
C GLY A 279 -28.89 -9.26 30.88
N SER A 280 -28.40 -8.36 31.71
CA SER A 280 -28.49 -8.45 33.16
C SER A 280 -28.16 -7.08 33.74
N THR A 281 -29.19 -6.27 33.88
CA THR A 281 -29.21 -5.15 34.80
C THR A 281 -29.04 -5.74 36.21
N PRO A 282 -28.00 -5.41 36.97
CA PRO A 282 -28.01 -5.75 38.38
C PRO A 282 -28.97 -4.78 39.07
N THR A 283 -30.17 -5.26 39.37
CA THR A 283 -31.03 -4.62 40.37
C THR A 283 -30.32 -4.68 41.72
N GLY A 284 -29.67 -3.59 42.07
CA GLY A 284 -29.12 -3.39 43.40
C GLY A 284 -30.24 -3.19 44.42
N THR A 285 -30.50 -4.19 45.23
CA THR A 285 -31.20 -4.04 46.52
C THR A 285 -30.13 -3.87 47.59
N THR A 286 -30.06 -2.66 48.12
CA THR A 286 -29.33 -2.32 49.34
C THR A 286 -30.07 -2.90 50.55
N GLY A 287 -29.44 -3.83 51.27
CA GLY A 287 -29.83 -4.22 52.62
C GLY A 287 -28.58 -4.44 53.46
N PRO A 288 -28.54 -3.99 54.74
CA PRO A 288 -27.37 -4.09 55.60
C PRO A 288 -27.25 -5.50 56.18
N ALA A 289 -26.09 -6.14 56.01
CA ALA A 289 -25.78 -7.43 56.61
C ALA A 289 -24.75 -7.27 57.73
N THR A 290 -25.20 -7.61 58.94
CA THR A 290 -24.38 -7.97 60.12
C THR A 290 -23.89 -9.41 59.98
N GLY A 291 -22.62 -9.62 60.26
CA GLY A 291 -21.85 -10.67 60.90
C GLY A 291 -22.16 -12.17 60.67
N THR A 292 -21.11 -12.91 60.52
CA THR A 292 -20.57 -14.07 61.25
C THR A 292 -20.00 -15.15 60.27
N THR A 293 -18.75 -15.48 60.54
CA THR A 293 -17.94 -16.70 60.32
C THR A 293 -18.64 -18.02 59.92
N GLY A 294 -18.04 -18.72 58.93
CA GLY A 294 -18.30 -20.14 58.67
C GLY A 294 -17.57 -20.64 57.42
N ALA A 295 -16.40 -21.29 57.64
CA ALA A 295 -15.68 -22.05 56.62
C ALA A 295 -16.41 -23.37 56.35
N THR A 296 -16.61 -23.69 55.07
CA THR A 296 -16.60 -25.08 54.56
C THR A 296 -16.50 -25.11 53.06
N GLY A 297 -15.66 -26.00 52.54
CA GLY A 297 -15.26 -26.16 51.15
C GLY A 297 -16.40 -26.59 50.21
N ALA A 298 -16.32 -26.07 49.01
CA ALA A 298 -16.99 -26.65 47.86
C ALA A 298 -15.98 -26.67 46.70
N THR A 299 -15.51 -27.86 46.39
CA THR A 299 -14.78 -28.22 45.17
C THR A 299 -15.70 -27.98 43.98
N GLY A 300 -15.60 -26.80 43.39
CA GLY A 300 -16.24 -26.48 42.13
C GLY A 300 -15.31 -26.92 40.98
N THR A 301 -15.66 -27.97 40.32
CA THR A 301 -15.09 -28.45 39.06
C THR A 301 -15.16 -27.33 38.02
N THR A 302 -14.05 -26.65 37.80
CA THR A 302 -13.90 -25.77 36.65
C THR A 302 -13.81 -26.64 35.39
N ALA A 303 -14.95 -26.83 34.72
CA ALA A 303 -14.97 -27.34 33.35
C ALA A 303 -14.11 -26.39 32.51
N GLY A 304 -12.96 -26.92 32.10
CA GLY A 304 -12.02 -26.22 31.24
C GLY A 304 -12.65 -25.91 29.88
N ALA A 305 -13.13 -24.68 29.76
CA ALA A 305 -13.33 -24.11 28.44
C ALA A 305 -11.94 -23.82 27.83
N THR A 306 -11.34 -24.84 27.23
CA THR A 306 -10.26 -24.66 26.26
C THR A 306 -10.85 -24.03 25.01
N GLY A 307 -11.30 -22.80 25.14
CA GLY A 307 -11.50 -21.89 24.01
C GLY A 307 -10.13 -21.54 23.47
N ALA A 308 -9.69 -22.28 22.42
CA ALA A 308 -8.57 -21.84 21.61
C ALA A 308 -8.80 -20.37 21.33
N ALA A 309 -7.85 -19.52 21.73
CA ALA A 309 -7.88 -18.09 21.45
C ALA A 309 -7.88 -17.94 19.92
N THR A 310 -9.07 -17.85 19.34
CA THR A 310 -9.25 -17.55 17.93
C THR A 310 -8.60 -16.21 17.68
N GLY A 311 -7.49 -16.22 16.92
CA GLY A 311 -6.73 -15.00 16.62
C GLY A 311 -7.68 -13.95 16.04
N THR A 312 -7.46 -12.70 16.40
CA THR A 312 -8.24 -11.60 15.81
C THR A 312 -8.08 -11.63 14.28
N PRO A 313 -9.17 -11.56 13.49
CA PRO A 313 -9.12 -11.71 12.04
C PRO A 313 -8.20 -10.65 11.42
N LEU A 314 -7.46 -11.02 10.36
CA LEU A 314 -6.64 -10.08 9.58
C LEU A 314 -7.51 -8.99 8.98
N VAL A 315 -8.64 -9.40 8.44
CA VAL A 315 -9.62 -8.57 7.76
C VAL A 315 -10.97 -8.79 8.42
N ASP A 316 -11.58 -7.71 8.90
CA ASP A 316 -12.96 -7.79 9.39
C ASP A 316 -13.90 -7.80 8.18
N THR A 317 -14.55 -8.95 7.96
CA THR A 317 -15.43 -9.14 6.79
C THR A 317 -16.67 -8.23 6.80
N ARG A 318 -17.02 -7.65 7.95
CA ARG A 318 -18.11 -6.65 8.06
C ARG A 318 -17.86 -5.41 7.22
N LEU A 319 -16.59 -5.06 6.96
CA LEU A 319 -16.23 -3.95 6.07
C LEU A 319 -16.83 -4.09 4.67
N PHE A 320 -16.91 -5.32 4.15
CA PHE A 320 -17.42 -5.58 2.80
C PHE A 320 -18.95 -5.57 2.69
N ARG A 321 -19.67 -5.47 3.82
CA ARG A 321 -21.12 -5.23 3.81
C ARG A 321 -21.45 -3.80 3.40
N ASP A 322 -20.54 -2.87 3.60
CA ASP A 322 -20.67 -1.50 3.09
C ASP A 322 -20.33 -1.47 1.60
N ARG A 323 -21.32 -1.07 0.80
CA ARG A 323 -21.17 -0.92 -0.67
C ARG A 323 -20.14 0.13 -1.04
N ALA A 324 -20.02 1.20 -0.24
CA ALA A 324 -19.05 2.26 -0.49
C ALA A 324 -17.62 1.75 -0.30
N PHE A 325 -17.39 0.97 0.76
CA PHE A 325 -16.10 0.32 1.01
C PHE A 325 -15.74 -0.66 -0.11
N SER A 326 -16.66 -1.57 -0.47
CA SER A 326 -16.42 -2.57 -1.51
C SER A 326 -16.16 -1.96 -2.89
N ALA A 327 -16.97 -0.99 -3.32
CA ALA A 327 -16.78 -0.27 -4.58
C ALA A 327 -15.47 0.53 -4.57
N GLY A 328 -15.12 1.15 -3.44
CA GLY A 328 -13.87 1.88 -3.27
C GLY A 328 -12.64 0.98 -3.32
N VAL A 329 -12.71 -0.22 -2.74
CA VAL A 329 -11.63 -1.23 -2.82
C VAL A 329 -11.44 -1.71 -4.27
N LEU A 330 -12.52 -1.94 -5.02
CA LEU A 330 -12.43 -2.28 -6.44
C LEU A 330 -11.84 -1.12 -7.28
N ALA A 331 -12.22 0.11 -6.98
CA ALA A 331 -11.63 1.29 -7.61
C ALA A 331 -10.12 1.42 -7.31
N GLN A 332 -9.71 1.15 -6.08
CA GLN A 332 -8.29 1.09 -5.69
C GLN A 332 -7.55 -0.01 -6.47
N LEU A 333 -8.15 -1.19 -6.59
CA LEU A 333 -7.55 -2.31 -7.34
C LEU A 333 -7.34 -1.93 -8.81
N ALA A 334 -8.36 -1.37 -9.47
CA ALA A 334 -8.30 -0.94 -10.86
C ALA A 334 -7.21 0.12 -11.08
N PHE A 335 -7.17 1.14 -10.24
CA PHE A 335 -6.16 2.20 -10.31
C PHE A 335 -4.73 1.65 -10.17
N TRP A 336 -4.45 0.86 -9.12
CA TRP A 336 -3.10 0.37 -8.87
C TRP A 336 -2.65 -0.73 -9.84
N LEU A 337 -3.61 -1.47 -10.44
CA LEU A 337 -3.34 -2.39 -11.53
C LEU A 337 -2.79 -1.62 -12.76
N GLY A 338 -3.38 -0.47 -13.06
CA GLY A 338 -2.91 0.43 -14.12
C GLY A 338 -1.53 1.01 -13.79
N GLN A 339 -1.37 1.59 -12.61
CA GLN A 339 -0.14 2.30 -12.24
C GLN A 339 1.08 1.39 -12.16
N GLY A 340 0.96 0.20 -11.56
CA GLY A 340 2.08 -0.73 -11.42
C GLY A 340 2.67 -1.16 -12.76
N SER A 341 1.84 -1.32 -13.77
CA SER A 341 2.24 -1.76 -15.12
C SER A 341 2.67 -0.62 -16.04
N PHE A 342 2.03 0.55 -15.91
CA PHE A 342 2.33 1.69 -16.77
C PHE A 342 3.80 2.11 -16.70
N PHE A 343 4.34 2.24 -15.50
CA PHE A 343 5.75 2.61 -15.31
C PHE A 343 6.71 1.59 -15.91
N LEU A 344 6.41 0.29 -15.80
CA LEU A 344 7.19 -0.77 -16.42
C LEU A 344 7.19 -0.63 -17.95
N VAL A 345 6.00 -0.57 -18.54
CA VAL A 345 5.84 -0.54 -20.01
C VAL A 345 6.46 0.72 -20.60
N LEU A 346 6.28 1.88 -19.94
CA LEU A 346 6.92 3.12 -20.37
C LEU A 346 8.45 3.03 -20.29
N ALA A 347 9.01 2.47 -19.22
CA ALA A 347 10.47 2.30 -19.11
C ALA A 347 11.04 1.41 -20.22
N LEU A 348 10.37 0.29 -20.52
CA LEU A 348 10.75 -0.63 -21.58
C LEU A 348 10.65 0.04 -22.96
N HIS A 349 9.56 0.77 -23.23
CA HIS A 349 9.39 1.50 -24.50
C HIS A 349 10.46 2.57 -24.70
N LEU A 350 10.74 3.39 -23.69
CA LEU A 350 11.72 4.47 -23.79
C LEU A 350 13.14 3.94 -24.03
N GLN A 351 13.53 2.86 -23.36
CA GLN A 351 14.89 2.36 -23.44
C GLN A 351 15.09 1.33 -24.57
N PHE A 352 14.21 0.30 -24.69
CA PHE A 352 14.33 -0.69 -25.75
C PHE A 352 13.67 -0.25 -27.08
N GLY A 353 12.49 0.41 -26.99
CA GLY A 353 11.78 0.85 -28.18
C GLY A 353 12.37 2.11 -28.81
N ARG A 354 12.80 3.07 -28.00
CA ARG A 354 13.30 4.39 -28.45
C ARG A 354 14.81 4.57 -28.26
N GLY A 355 15.52 3.59 -27.71
CA GLY A 355 16.97 3.60 -27.55
C GLY A 355 17.53 4.67 -26.59
N LEU A 356 16.69 5.21 -25.67
CA LEU A 356 17.17 6.18 -24.70
C LEU A 356 18.05 5.51 -23.64
N ASP A 357 19.06 6.25 -23.19
CA ASP A 357 19.78 5.88 -21.98
C ASP A 357 18.89 6.03 -20.73
N ALA A 358 19.34 5.48 -19.63
CA ALA A 358 18.58 5.52 -18.36
C ALA A 358 18.25 6.94 -17.89
N LEU A 359 19.16 7.91 -18.11
CA LEU A 359 18.91 9.31 -17.74
C LEU A 359 17.90 9.96 -18.67
N GLY A 360 17.99 9.74 -19.98
CA GLY A 360 17.01 10.23 -20.95
C GLY A 360 15.61 9.71 -20.65
N ALA A 361 15.47 8.42 -20.35
CA ALA A 361 14.22 7.84 -19.90
C ALA A 361 13.72 8.52 -18.59
N GLY A 362 14.59 8.67 -17.59
CA GLY A 362 14.27 9.35 -16.33
C GLY A 362 13.78 10.80 -16.51
N LEU A 363 14.36 11.54 -17.48
CA LEU A 363 13.92 12.89 -17.82
C LEU A 363 12.51 12.90 -18.42
N VAL A 364 12.16 11.96 -19.28
CA VAL A 364 10.81 11.85 -19.85
C VAL A 364 9.78 11.58 -18.75
N PHE A 365 10.10 10.74 -17.76
CA PHE A 365 9.23 10.50 -16.61
C PHE A 365 8.95 11.77 -15.77
N THR A 366 9.78 12.80 -15.84
CA THR A 366 9.51 14.04 -15.10
C THR A 366 8.23 14.73 -15.54
N ALA A 367 7.78 14.54 -16.78
CA ALA A 367 6.54 15.11 -17.30
C ALA A 367 5.32 14.62 -16.50
N ILE A 368 5.21 13.29 -16.24
CA ILE A 368 4.13 12.75 -15.41
C ILE A 368 4.25 13.23 -13.97
N GLY A 369 5.48 13.29 -13.46
CA GLY A 369 5.76 13.78 -12.12
C GLY A 369 5.32 15.23 -11.89
N LEU A 370 5.57 16.11 -12.84
CA LEU A 370 5.14 17.51 -12.80
C LEU A 370 3.61 17.63 -12.78
N GLY A 371 2.91 16.90 -13.65
CA GLY A 371 1.45 16.84 -13.66
C GLY A 371 0.90 16.38 -12.31
N TYR A 372 1.44 15.29 -11.76
CA TYR A 372 1.07 14.78 -10.44
C TYR A 372 1.28 15.79 -9.32
N LEU A 373 2.44 16.44 -9.24
CA LEU A 373 2.73 17.43 -8.20
C LEU A 373 1.78 18.62 -8.23
N ILE A 374 1.42 19.13 -9.41
CA ILE A 374 0.48 20.24 -9.57
C ILE A 374 -0.88 19.88 -8.97
N THR A 375 -1.44 18.74 -9.37
CA THR A 375 -2.79 18.38 -8.96
C THR A 375 -2.84 17.77 -7.56
N SER A 376 -1.85 17.02 -7.10
CA SER A 376 -1.80 16.49 -5.74
C SER A 376 -1.82 17.61 -4.68
N ASN A 377 -1.15 18.75 -4.94
CA ASN A 377 -1.17 19.90 -4.05
C ASN A 377 -2.52 20.66 -4.06
N THR A 378 -3.28 20.58 -5.15
CA THR A 378 -4.54 21.30 -5.31
C THR A 378 -5.78 20.42 -5.12
N THR A 379 -5.61 19.09 -5.06
CA THR A 379 -6.69 18.10 -4.98
C THR A 379 -7.69 18.39 -3.85
N HIS A 380 -7.23 18.83 -2.68
CA HIS A 380 -8.11 19.18 -1.56
C HIS A 380 -9.07 20.33 -1.92
N ARG A 381 -8.62 21.34 -2.68
CA ARG A 381 -9.43 22.48 -3.14
C ARG A 381 -10.42 22.04 -4.22
N VAL A 382 -9.95 21.20 -5.16
CA VAL A 382 -10.79 20.64 -6.23
C VAL A 382 -11.89 19.78 -5.63
N THR A 383 -11.53 18.89 -4.69
CA THR A 383 -12.49 18.02 -4.00
C THR A 383 -13.50 18.81 -3.18
N ALA A 384 -13.09 19.91 -2.52
CA ALA A 384 -14.01 20.78 -1.79
C ALA A 384 -15.03 21.48 -2.71
N ARG A 385 -14.66 21.79 -3.97
CA ARG A 385 -15.55 22.47 -4.93
C ARG A 385 -16.43 21.50 -5.74
N LEU A 386 -15.86 20.41 -6.22
CA LEU A 386 -16.54 19.47 -7.14
C LEU A 386 -17.18 18.29 -6.42
N GLY A 387 -16.78 18.03 -5.17
CA GLY A 387 -17.08 16.78 -4.46
C GLY A 387 -16.14 15.64 -4.88
N VAL A 388 -15.97 14.67 -4.00
CA VAL A 388 -14.99 13.59 -4.14
C VAL A 388 -15.22 12.76 -5.40
N ARG A 389 -16.48 12.35 -5.66
CA ARG A 389 -16.84 11.50 -6.81
C ARG A 389 -16.49 12.17 -8.14
N ARG A 390 -16.83 13.45 -8.33
CA ARG A 390 -16.51 14.19 -9.56
C ARG A 390 -15.00 14.38 -9.72
N THR A 391 -14.29 14.65 -8.64
CA THR A 391 -12.82 14.80 -8.66
C THR A 391 -12.16 13.53 -9.19
N ILE A 392 -12.54 12.35 -8.67
CA ILE A 392 -12.00 11.07 -9.14
C ILE A 392 -12.40 10.81 -10.59
N THR A 393 -13.66 11.11 -10.98
CA THR A 393 -14.12 10.95 -12.36
C THR A 393 -13.31 11.80 -13.33
N VAL A 394 -13.07 13.08 -13.01
CA VAL A 394 -12.24 13.97 -13.84
C VAL A 394 -10.80 13.46 -13.90
N GLY A 395 -10.25 13.03 -12.76
CA GLY A 395 -8.90 12.45 -12.71
C GLY A 395 -8.76 11.20 -13.59
N GLY A 396 -9.68 10.24 -13.49
CA GLY A 396 -9.67 9.03 -14.33
C GLY A 396 -9.88 9.31 -15.82
N LEU A 397 -10.70 10.28 -16.17
CA LEU A 397 -10.86 10.73 -17.58
C LEU A 397 -9.59 11.41 -18.11
N LEU A 398 -8.90 12.21 -17.30
CA LEU A 398 -7.61 12.79 -17.68
C LEU A 398 -6.56 11.70 -17.88
N MET A 399 -6.50 10.69 -17.01
CA MET A 399 -5.59 9.55 -17.16
C MET A 399 -5.90 8.79 -18.46
N ALA A 400 -7.16 8.43 -18.70
CA ALA A 400 -7.55 7.77 -19.93
C ALA A 400 -7.22 8.59 -21.20
N ALA A 401 -7.41 9.91 -21.16
CA ALA A 401 -7.04 10.81 -22.24
C ALA A 401 -5.52 10.90 -22.43
N GLY A 402 -4.75 10.99 -21.33
CA GLY A 402 -3.28 10.98 -21.37
C GLY A 402 -2.74 9.70 -22.00
N LEU A 403 -3.26 8.53 -21.58
CA LEU A 403 -2.90 7.23 -22.14
C LEU A 403 -3.29 7.09 -23.61
N ALA A 404 -4.47 7.61 -24.02
CA ALA A 404 -4.87 7.64 -25.42
C ALA A 404 -3.95 8.54 -26.27
N LEU A 405 -3.53 9.69 -25.75
CA LEU A 405 -2.52 10.56 -26.40
C LEU A 405 -1.18 9.85 -26.53
N LEU A 406 -0.76 9.07 -25.54
CA LEU A 406 0.45 8.26 -25.60
C LEU A 406 0.36 7.17 -26.68
N ALA A 407 -0.78 6.49 -26.79
CA ALA A 407 -1.02 5.51 -27.85
C ALA A 407 -0.93 6.18 -29.23
N LEU A 408 -1.60 7.32 -29.39
CA LEU A 408 -1.56 8.08 -30.65
C LEU A 408 -0.14 8.51 -31.01
N ALA A 409 0.59 9.07 -30.04
CA ALA A 409 1.98 9.47 -30.26
C ALA A 409 2.88 8.28 -30.61
N ALA A 410 2.65 7.11 -30.04
CA ALA A 410 3.42 5.90 -30.35
C ALA A 410 3.21 5.43 -31.80
N TYR A 411 1.98 5.49 -32.32
CA TYR A 411 1.66 5.03 -33.67
C TYR A 411 2.00 6.06 -34.75
N GLU A 412 1.68 7.35 -34.51
CA GLU A 412 1.82 8.40 -35.54
C GLU A 412 3.24 9.00 -35.60
N VAL A 413 3.99 8.94 -34.49
CA VAL A 413 5.29 9.60 -34.37
C VAL A 413 6.37 8.61 -33.93
N SER A 414 6.35 7.40 -34.51
CA SER A 414 7.29 6.32 -34.17
C SER A 414 8.76 6.75 -34.34
N ASP A 415 9.08 7.50 -35.38
CA ASP A 415 10.45 7.96 -35.74
C ASP A 415 10.74 9.40 -35.27
N GLY A 416 9.75 10.07 -34.65
CA GLY A 416 9.87 11.45 -34.17
C GLY A 416 10.58 11.60 -32.83
N SER A 417 10.66 12.83 -32.34
CA SER A 417 11.22 13.13 -31.03
C SER A 417 10.41 12.46 -29.91
N VAL A 418 11.10 11.84 -28.95
CA VAL A 418 10.49 11.23 -27.76
C VAL A 418 9.65 12.22 -26.92
N TRP A 419 9.92 13.52 -27.05
CA TRP A 419 9.20 14.58 -26.36
C TRP A 419 7.74 14.71 -26.79
N TRP A 420 7.32 14.10 -27.89
CA TRP A 420 5.90 13.98 -28.26
C TRP A 420 5.08 13.14 -27.26
N LEU A 421 5.74 12.33 -26.42
CA LEU A 421 5.08 11.62 -25.32
C LEU A 421 4.81 12.54 -24.13
N ALA A 422 5.54 13.64 -23.98
CA ALA A 422 5.45 14.51 -22.80
C ALA A 422 4.05 15.10 -22.53
N PRO A 423 3.27 15.56 -23.52
CA PRO A 423 1.90 16.02 -23.29
C PRO A 423 0.99 14.93 -22.72
N GLY A 424 1.03 13.73 -23.27
CA GLY A 424 0.25 12.59 -22.78
C GLY A 424 0.63 12.21 -21.35
N LEU A 425 1.93 12.14 -21.04
CA LEU A 425 2.46 11.88 -19.70
C LEU A 425 2.05 12.97 -18.69
N PHE A 426 2.10 14.23 -19.10
CA PHE A 426 1.69 15.34 -18.24
C PHE A 426 0.20 15.28 -17.90
N VAL A 427 -0.65 15.02 -18.90
CA VAL A 427 -2.12 14.88 -18.71
C VAL A 427 -2.44 13.67 -17.82
N ASP A 428 -1.77 12.53 -18.02
CA ASP A 428 -1.92 11.35 -17.16
C ASP A 428 -1.52 11.69 -15.71
N GLY A 429 -0.38 12.37 -15.52
CA GLY A 429 0.07 12.83 -14.21
C GLY A 429 -0.93 13.77 -13.50
N LEU A 430 -1.55 14.71 -14.25
CA LEU A 430 -2.62 15.56 -13.72
C LEU A 430 -3.80 14.71 -13.20
N GLY A 431 -4.20 13.70 -13.96
CA GLY A 431 -5.26 12.77 -13.56
C GLY A 431 -4.89 11.97 -12.31
N MET A 432 -3.69 11.41 -12.27
CA MET A 432 -3.17 10.62 -11.16
C MET A 432 -3.20 11.36 -9.82
N GLY A 433 -2.81 12.65 -9.80
CA GLY A 433 -2.85 13.47 -8.60
C GLY A 433 -4.27 13.78 -8.10
N LEU A 434 -5.29 13.73 -8.97
CA LEU A 434 -6.69 13.89 -8.60
C LEU A 434 -7.34 12.58 -8.11
N VAL A 435 -6.76 11.42 -8.37
CA VAL A 435 -7.35 10.11 -8.05
C VAL A 435 -6.82 9.54 -6.73
N ILE A 436 -5.51 9.50 -6.54
CA ILE A 436 -4.86 8.74 -5.45
C ILE A 436 -5.43 9.06 -4.07
N ALA A 437 -5.39 10.33 -3.67
CA ALA A 437 -5.80 10.74 -2.34
C ALA A 437 -7.33 10.66 -2.14
N PRO A 438 -8.18 11.14 -3.07
CA PRO A 438 -9.63 11.04 -2.92
C PRO A 438 -10.17 9.62 -2.89
N VAL A 439 -9.65 8.70 -3.74
CA VAL A 439 -10.10 7.29 -3.72
C VAL A 439 -9.82 6.65 -2.37
N THR A 440 -8.60 6.85 -1.82
CA THR A 440 -8.25 6.34 -0.50
C THR A 440 -9.12 6.95 0.60
N ALA A 441 -9.38 8.25 0.52
CA ALA A 441 -10.21 8.96 1.51
C ALA A 441 -11.66 8.43 1.52
N VAL A 442 -12.26 8.19 0.35
CA VAL A 442 -13.64 7.67 0.25
C VAL A 442 -13.75 6.27 0.84
N VAL A 443 -12.79 5.39 0.57
CA VAL A 443 -12.81 4.03 1.11
C VAL A 443 -12.80 4.04 2.64
N LEU A 444 -12.08 4.98 3.23
CA LEU A 444 -11.92 5.05 4.69
C LEU A 444 -12.96 5.94 5.38
N ALA A 445 -13.70 6.78 4.66
CA ALA A 445 -14.60 7.79 5.25
C ALA A 445 -15.79 7.20 6.02
N GLY A 446 -16.36 6.08 5.52
CA GLY A 446 -17.50 5.42 6.16
C GLY A 446 -17.13 4.37 7.21
N VAL A 447 -15.84 4.15 7.43
CA VAL A 447 -15.36 3.08 8.30
C VAL A 447 -15.39 3.50 9.77
N GLU A 448 -15.99 2.68 10.62
CA GLU A 448 -16.01 2.90 12.06
C GLU A 448 -14.58 3.01 12.63
N PRO A 449 -14.34 3.90 13.62
CA PRO A 449 -12.99 4.12 14.18
C PRO A 449 -12.31 2.85 14.69
N ARG A 450 -13.09 1.88 15.22
CA ARG A 450 -12.60 0.57 15.68
C ARG A 450 -12.06 -0.31 14.55
N LEU A 451 -12.58 -0.17 13.33
CA LEU A 451 -12.21 -0.95 12.14
C LEU A 451 -11.20 -0.22 11.23
N ALA A 452 -10.86 1.04 11.53
CA ALA A 452 -10.01 1.87 10.67
C ALA A 452 -8.64 1.26 10.40
N GLY A 453 -8.05 0.54 11.35
CA GLY A 453 -6.79 -0.17 11.17
C GLY A 453 -6.88 -1.33 10.18
N SER A 454 -7.94 -2.16 10.31
CA SER A 454 -8.22 -3.27 9.38
C SER A 454 -8.50 -2.75 7.97
N ALA A 455 -9.33 -1.71 7.84
CA ALA A 455 -9.65 -1.08 6.56
C ALA A 455 -8.42 -0.50 5.86
N ALA A 456 -7.55 0.21 6.60
CA ALA A 456 -6.30 0.73 6.05
C ALA A 456 -5.36 -0.41 5.60
N GLY A 457 -5.32 -1.52 6.35
CA GLY A 457 -4.58 -2.73 5.96
C GLY A 457 -5.09 -3.33 4.65
N VAL A 458 -6.42 -3.47 4.50
CA VAL A 458 -7.05 -3.94 3.25
C VAL A 458 -6.70 -3.03 2.08
N VAL A 459 -6.86 -1.71 2.23
CA VAL A 459 -6.53 -0.74 1.17
C VAL A 459 -5.08 -0.86 0.75
N SER A 460 -4.14 -0.89 1.69
CA SER A 460 -2.71 -1.01 1.39
C SER A 460 -2.37 -2.34 0.72
N THR A 461 -2.99 -3.44 1.16
CA THR A 461 -2.80 -4.76 0.52
C THR A 461 -3.31 -4.76 -0.91
N VAL A 462 -4.51 -4.21 -1.15
CA VAL A 462 -5.10 -4.11 -2.49
C VAL A 462 -4.26 -3.25 -3.43
N GLN A 463 -3.65 -2.18 -2.94
CA GLN A 463 -2.71 -1.36 -3.71
C GLN A 463 -1.52 -2.18 -4.22
N GLN A 464 -0.89 -2.95 -3.34
CA GLN A 464 0.28 -3.76 -3.70
C GLN A 464 -0.10 -4.96 -4.59
N VAL A 465 -1.22 -5.61 -4.30
CA VAL A 465 -1.76 -6.69 -5.13
C VAL A 465 -2.12 -6.17 -6.52
N GLY A 466 -2.78 -5.01 -6.61
CA GLY A 466 -3.09 -4.35 -7.88
C GLY A 466 -1.83 -4.11 -8.70
N GLY A 467 -0.79 -3.52 -8.10
CA GLY A 467 0.49 -3.31 -8.77
C GLY A 467 1.13 -4.60 -9.30
N ALA A 468 1.19 -5.65 -8.48
CA ALA A 468 1.76 -6.93 -8.89
C ALA A 468 0.96 -7.62 -10.01
N LEU A 469 -0.38 -7.61 -9.92
CA LEU A 469 -1.27 -8.14 -10.96
C LEU A 469 -1.17 -7.33 -12.25
N GLY A 470 -1.08 -6.00 -12.14
CA GLY A 470 -0.89 -5.12 -13.29
C GLY A 470 0.37 -5.48 -14.08
N ILE A 471 1.50 -5.60 -13.38
CA ILE A 471 2.79 -6.00 -13.98
C ILE A 471 2.65 -7.35 -14.71
N ALA A 472 1.95 -8.31 -14.11
CA ALA A 472 1.76 -9.63 -14.71
C ALA A 472 0.84 -9.57 -15.95
N LEU A 473 -0.33 -8.92 -15.84
CA LEU A 473 -1.34 -8.88 -16.91
C LEU A 473 -0.91 -8.02 -18.10
N ILE A 474 -0.39 -6.81 -17.84
CA ILE A 474 0.06 -5.93 -18.92
C ILE A 474 1.38 -6.42 -19.50
N GLY A 475 2.22 -7.06 -18.68
CA GLY A 475 3.40 -7.78 -19.18
C GLY A 475 3.05 -8.85 -20.21
N LEU A 476 1.93 -9.57 -20.05
CA LEU A 476 1.39 -10.49 -21.04
C LEU A 476 1.16 -9.81 -22.41
N LEU A 477 0.50 -8.63 -22.38
CA LEU A 477 0.19 -7.87 -23.59
C LEU A 477 1.47 -7.33 -24.24
N TYR A 478 2.37 -6.76 -23.42
CA TYR A 478 3.61 -6.15 -23.89
C TYR A 478 4.55 -7.17 -24.52
N TYR A 479 4.84 -8.27 -23.84
CA TYR A 479 5.76 -9.29 -24.33
C TYR A 479 5.14 -10.24 -25.38
N GLY A 480 3.80 -10.24 -25.51
CA GLY A 480 3.08 -11.00 -26.55
C GLY A 480 3.05 -10.31 -27.91
N ALA A 481 3.30 -9.00 -27.97
CA ALA A 481 3.39 -8.26 -29.21
C ALA A 481 4.80 -8.36 -29.81
N GLY A 482 4.90 -8.66 -31.08
CA GLY A 482 6.19 -8.86 -31.76
C GLY A 482 6.99 -7.58 -32.01
N ASP A 483 6.32 -6.42 -32.08
CA ASP A 483 6.91 -5.10 -32.34
C ASP A 483 6.84 -4.21 -31.10
N PRO A 484 7.95 -3.54 -30.70
CA PRO A 484 7.98 -2.68 -29.50
C PRO A 484 6.99 -1.51 -29.52
N THR A 485 6.71 -0.93 -30.69
CA THR A 485 5.75 0.18 -30.84
C THR A 485 4.33 -0.31 -30.63
N ALA A 486 3.96 -1.41 -31.29
CA ALA A 486 2.67 -2.07 -31.11
C ALA A 486 2.49 -2.57 -29.65
N ALA A 487 3.54 -3.13 -29.04
CA ALA A 487 3.55 -3.57 -27.66
C ALA A 487 3.19 -2.43 -26.70
N PHE A 488 3.82 -1.27 -26.86
CA PHE A 488 3.53 -0.08 -26.08
C PHE A 488 2.11 0.44 -26.35
N GLY A 489 1.75 0.62 -27.63
CA GLY A 489 0.43 1.11 -28.04
C GLY A 489 -0.71 0.27 -27.49
N HIS A 490 -0.67 -1.06 -27.65
CA HIS A 490 -1.67 -1.98 -27.10
C HIS A 490 -1.74 -1.92 -25.57
N SER A 491 -0.59 -1.85 -24.91
CA SER A 491 -0.53 -1.78 -23.46
C SER A 491 -1.18 -0.50 -22.91
N VAL A 492 -0.84 0.69 -23.47
CA VAL A 492 -1.42 1.95 -23.00
C VAL A 492 -2.89 2.09 -23.35
N LEU A 493 -3.38 1.50 -24.44
CA LEU A 493 -4.81 1.42 -24.76
C LEU A 493 -5.56 0.53 -23.75
N ALA A 494 -5.00 -0.63 -23.40
CA ALA A 494 -5.59 -1.49 -22.36
C ALA A 494 -5.65 -0.76 -21.01
N LEU A 495 -4.62 0.01 -20.67
CA LEU A 495 -4.60 0.85 -19.48
C LEU A 495 -5.63 1.97 -19.55
N ALA A 496 -5.82 2.62 -20.70
CA ALA A 496 -6.86 3.64 -20.87
C ALA A 496 -8.26 3.05 -20.65
N VAL A 497 -8.53 1.84 -21.15
CA VAL A 497 -9.79 1.11 -20.86
C VAL A 497 -9.93 0.84 -19.37
N LEU A 498 -8.87 0.46 -18.69
CA LEU A 498 -8.89 0.22 -17.24
C LEU A 498 -9.23 1.48 -16.45
N GLU A 499 -8.73 2.66 -16.87
CA GLU A 499 -9.10 3.93 -16.25
C GLU A 499 -10.58 4.29 -16.50
N LEU A 500 -11.14 3.93 -17.65
CA LEU A 500 -12.59 4.06 -17.89
C LEU A 500 -13.40 3.11 -17.00
N VAL A 501 -12.90 1.91 -16.72
CA VAL A 501 -13.48 0.99 -15.73
C VAL A 501 -13.43 1.62 -14.33
N LEU A 502 -12.31 2.23 -13.93
CA LEU A 502 -12.22 2.99 -12.69
C LEU A 502 -13.32 4.08 -12.63
N VAL A 503 -13.49 4.87 -13.68
CA VAL A 503 -14.53 5.91 -13.76
C VAL A 503 -15.92 5.31 -13.62
N ALA A 504 -16.18 4.14 -14.21
CA ALA A 504 -17.45 3.43 -14.07
C ALA A 504 -17.68 2.94 -12.63
N LEU A 505 -16.66 2.35 -11.98
CA LEU A 505 -16.73 1.90 -10.60
C LEU A 505 -16.98 3.05 -9.63
N VAL A 506 -16.40 4.22 -9.87
CA VAL A 506 -16.62 5.44 -9.07
C VAL A 506 -18.09 5.88 -9.08
N ARG A 507 -18.87 5.54 -10.12
CA ARG A 507 -20.32 5.80 -10.15
C ARG A 507 -21.11 4.99 -9.12
N LEU A 508 -20.54 3.87 -8.63
CA LEU A 508 -21.13 3.05 -7.58
C LEU A 508 -20.91 3.64 -6.17
N LEU A 509 -19.98 4.58 -6.03
CA LEU A 509 -19.75 5.27 -4.77
C LEU A 509 -20.93 6.17 -4.39
N PRO A 510 -21.27 6.30 -3.11
CA PRO A 510 -22.35 7.18 -2.64
C PRO A 510 -22.06 8.63 -3.02
N ARG A 511 -23.11 9.38 -3.32
CA ARG A 511 -23.02 10.83 -3.50
C ARG A 511 -22.86 11.43 -2.10
N THR A 512 -21.66 11.85 -1.72
CA THR A 512 -21.48 12.71 -0.55
C THR A 512 -22.03 14.09 -0.92
N SER A 513 -23.12 14.45 -0.27
CA SER A 513 -23.70 15.80 -0.31
C SER A 513 -22.75 16.82 0.29
#